data_2550c5b4341caf943621e08f870f6a59
#
_entry.id   2550c5b4341caf943621e08f870f6a59
#
_cell.length_a   1.000
_cell.length_b   1.000
_cell.length_c   1.000
_cell.angle_alpha   90.00
_cell.angle_beta   90.00
_cell.angle_gamma   90.00
#
_symmetry.space_group_name_H-M   'P 1'
#
loop_
_entity.id
_entity.type
_entity.pdbx_description
1 polymer ?
#
loop_
_entity_poly.entity_id
_entity_poly.type
_entity_poly.pdbx_seq_one_letter_code
_entity_poly.pdbx_strand_id
1 'polypeptide(L)'
;MPRFLYKFFIIILIILILFLVYLSTVGIETKRFDTLIKNKANSVNENVKLDFNKTNIYLDIRGLKLLVKLKEPKVIIKNNEINLLKLNLYLSLKSFYKSDFLLERANIGFAKNSIKDLAKVTNFFLPSIINDQIKKFFVKGNLEGEFVIPFKEDGSIKEDYSFYGKIKNAKINIFNRYEIKNLNAIVGYGESSNLKTDGLKIIIEDGVISNLKILKKYININFKKNKKHIQSSIHTVGGLNFEEIKKISSTLGYKIDIFENISLESDIKTNFEFNIDKKFNITNRNYKAEGEIKNLYLKTKEKKHIEDFLPSFNTELEVKNAKIKFLKTSKKQIFNLIGDAKFSNQYESLKINHSYDKQNKKHSISGSSSLDGEQVQLKKLNFKKKISEKAEVNFSADFIKDKYFLINSLIFNSGSSEIILDKVKLNKNFEILDLNKVKLKTYSNGAINNDLLIIKSDIIKISGNIFDAEPLLKSLFSNEESKTFSKK
;
A
#
# COMPACT_ATOMS: atom_id res chain seq x y z
N MET A 1 -17.96 -7.97 -80.58
CA MET A 1 -17.11 -7.09 -79.77
C MET A 1 -17.41 -7.05 -78.26
N PRO A 2 -18.65 -6.99 -77.72
CA PRO A 2 -18.86 -6.80 -76.27
C PRO A 2 -18.42 -7.95 -75.38
N ARG A 3 -18.50 -9.24 -75.87
CA ARG A 3 -18.09 -10.40 -75.06
C ARG A 3 -16.55 -10.54 -74.84
N PHE A 4 -15.76 -10.03 -75.78
CA PHE A 4 -14.29 -10.05 -75.66
C PHE A 4 -13.82 -8.98 -74.67
N LEU A 5 -14.41 -7.78 -74.71
CA LEU A 5 -14.16 -6.69 -73.76
C LEU A 5 -14.53 -7.12 -72.32
N TYR A 6 -15.65 -7.81 -72.17
CA TYR A 6 -16.10 -8.30 -70.84
C TYR A 6 -15.08 -9.37 -70.27
N LYS A 7 -14.66 -10.34 -71.09
CA LYS A 7 -13.65 -11.31 -70.65
C LYS A 7 -12.32 -10.64 -70.35
N PHE A 8 -11.89 -9.67 -71.15
CA PHE A 8 -10.66 -8.92 -70.88
C PHE A 8 -10.76 -8.11 -69.55
N PHE A 9 -11.90 -7.53 -69.28
CA PHE A 9 -12.12 -6.79 -68.05
C PHE A 9 -12.13 -7.71 -66.81
N ILE A 10 -12.70 -8.90 -66.90
CA ILE A 10 -12.65 -9.93 -65.87
C ILE A 10 -11.20 -10.39 -65.59
N ILE A 11 -10.42 -10.62 -66.63
CA ILE A 11 -9.02 -11.00 -66.47
C ILE A 11 -8.22 -9.89 -65.74
N ILE A 12 -8.40 -8.65 -66.13
CA ILE A 12 -7.75 -7.51 -65.48
C ILE A 12 -8.19 -7.41 -64.02
N LEU A 13 -9.48 -7.60 -63.74
CA LEU A 13 -10.00 -7.59 -62.36
C LEU A 13 -9.39 -8.73 -61.51
N ILE A 14 -9.28 -9.92 -62.06
CA ILE A 14 -8.62 -11.06 -61.38
C ILE A 14 -7.15 -10.76 -61.10
N ILE A 15 -6.42 -10.23 -62.09
CA ILE A 15 -5.01 -9.84 -61.90
C ILE A 15 -4.88 -8.78 -60.85
N LEU A 16 -5.78 -7.76 -60.83
CA LEU A 16 -5.80 -6.71 -59.79
C LEU A 16 -6.06 -7.29 -58.43
N ILE A 17 -7.03 -8.19 -58.29
CA ILE A 17 -7.32 -8.87 -57.00
C ILE A 17 -6.10 -9.67 -56.53
N LEU A 18 -5.51 -10.45 -57.41
CA LEU A 18 -4.29 -11.23 -57.09
C LEU A 18 -3.13 -10.30 -56.65
N PHE A 19 -2.96 -9.17 -57.31
CA PHE A 19 -1.96 -8.18 -56.95
C PHE A 19 -2.23 -7.55 -55.60
N LEU A 20 -3.49 -7.20 -55.30
CA LEU A 20 -3.88 -6.69 -53.98
C LEU A 20 -3.67 -7.72 -52.87
N VAL A 21 -3.99 -9.00 -53.15
CA VAL A 21 -3.72 -10.08 -52.20
C VAL A 21 -2.22 -10.25 -51.99
N TYR A 22 -1.43 -10.22 -53.04
CA TYR A 22 0.03 -10.28 -52.97
C TYR A 22 0.60 -9.14 -52.13
N LEU A 23 0.16 -7.89 -52.40
CA LEU A 23 0.57 -6.72 -51.62
C LEU A 23 0.18 -6.81 -50.15
N SER A 24 -0.94 -7.44 -49.83
CA SER A 24 -1.38 -7.54 -48.46
C SER A 24 -0.71 -8.69 -47.67
N THR A 25 -0.29 -9.74 -48.34
CA THR A 25 0.28 -10.94 -47.70
C THR A 25 1.80 -11.02 -47.77
N VAL A 26 2.36 -10.82 -48.99
CA VAL A 26 3.80 -10.91 -49.24
C VAL A 26 4.50 -9.57 -49.12
N GLY A 27 3.86 -8.50 -49.61
CA GLY A 27 4.40 -7.16 -49.65
C GLY A 27 5.47 -6.98 -50.74
N ILE A 28 6.02 -5.78 -50.83
CA ILE A 28 7.11 -5.42 -51.74
C ILE A 28 8.29 -4.91 -50.93
N GLU A 29 9.46 -5.53 -51.11
CA GLU A 29 10.73 -5.04 -50.61
C GLU A 29 11.24 -3.92 -51.48
N THR A 30 11.59 -2.77 -50.92
CA THR A 30 12.06 -1.60 -51.63
C THR A 30 13.03 -0.77 -50.84
N LYS A 31 14.03 -0.21 -51.50
CA LYS A 31 14.96 0.80 -50.91
C LYS A 31 14.54 2.25 -51.19
N ARG A 32 13.50 2.44 -52.05
CA ARG A 32 13.10 3.77 -52.52
C ARG A 32 12.71 4.74 -51.40
N PHE A 33 12.20 4.22 -50.29
CA PHE A 33 11.76 5.02 -49.16
C PHE A 33 12.79 5.11 -48.01
N ASP A 34 13.90 4.36 -48.10
CA ASP A 34 14.87 4.27 -47.02
C ASP A 34 15.45 5.67 -46.65
N THR A 35 15.87 6.42 -47.65
CA THR A 35 16.42 7.77 -47.49
C THR A 35 15.36 8.73 -46.94
N LEU A 36 14.13 8.67 -47.43
CA LEU A 36 13.01 9.49 -46.93
C LEU A 36 12.70 9.22 -45.46
N ILE A 37 12.64 7.94 -45.07
CA ILE A 37 12.36 7.54 -43.69
C ILE A 37 13.51 7.97 -42.77
N LYS A 38 14.76 7.73 -43.15
CA LYS A 38 15.94 8.14 -42.40
C LYS A 38 16.00 9.68 -42.25
N ASN A 39 15.81 10.42 -43.33
CA ASN A 39 15.80 11.88 -43.30
C ASN A 39 14.65 12.44 -42.45
N LYS A 40 13.45 11.86 -42.54
CA LYS A 40 12.32 12.27 -41.71
C LYS A 40 12.55 11.98 -40.23
N ALA A 41 13.15 10.84 -39.89
CA ALA A 41 13.53 10.55 -38.51
C ALA A 41 14.58 11.56 -37.98
N ASN A 42 15.60 11.88 -38.76
CA ASN A 42 16.63 12.87 -38.40
C ASN A 42 16.05 14.30 -38.28
N SER A 43 15.03 14.65 -39.10
CA SER A 43 14.39 15.97 -39.04
C SER A 43 13.54 16.18 -37.79
N VAL A 44 13.09 15.11 -37.13
CA VAL A 44 12.37 15.21 -35.86
C VAL A 44 13.33 15.66 -34.73
N ASN A 45 14.56 15.15 -34.74
CA ASN A 45 15.61 15.59 -33.81
C ASN A 45 16.99 15.19 -34.39
N GLU A 46 17.90 16.15 -34.49
CA GLU A 46 19.25 15.96 -35.05
C GLU A 46 20.09 14.88 -34.32
N ASN A 47 19.73 14.60 -33.06
CA ASN A 47 20.41 13.59 -32.26
C ASN A 47 19.85 12.17 -32.45
N VAL A 48 18.79 12.01 -33.26
CA VAL A 48 18.12 10.72 -33.51
C VAL A 48 18.55 10.20 -34.88
N LYS A 49 19.25 9.07 -34.90
CA LYS A 49 19.56 8.35 -36.12
C LYS A 49 18.79 7.04 -36.16
N LEU A 50 18.00 6.86 -37.20
CA LEU A 50 17.29 5.60 -37.46
C LEU A 50 18.10 4.82 -38.49
N ASP A 51 18.43 3.58 -38.16
CA ASP A 51 19.05 2.63 -39.08
C ASP A 51 18.21 1.35 -39.16
N PHE A 52 18.24 0.71 -40.35
CA PHE A 52 17.52 -0.51 -40.63
C PHE A 52 18.06 -1.14 -41.91
N ASN A 53 17.89 -2.45 -42.08
CA ASN A 53 18.45 -3.18 -43.23
C ASN A 53 17.59 -3.03 -44.48
N LYS A 54 16.26 -3.16 -44.35
CA LYS A 54 15.34 -3.22 -45.50
C LYS A 54 13.96 -2.67 -45.11
N THR A 55 13.28 -2.12 -46.11
CA THR A 55 11.90 -1.67 -46.01
C THR A 55 10.97 -2.59 -46.77
N ASN A 56 9.96 -3.13 -46.12
CA ASN A 56 8.87 -3.88 -46.73
C ASN A 56 7.57 -3.12 -46.67
N ILE A 57 6.89 -2.96 -47.79
CA ILE A 57 5.61 -2.28 -47.91
C ILE A 57 4.49 -3.30 -48.10
N TYR A 58 3.47 -3.22 -47.30
CA TYR A 58 2.24 -4.02 -47.37
C TYR A 58 1.03 -3.09 -47.54
N LEU A 59 -0.01 -3.63 -48.15
CA LEU A 59 -1.31 -2.99 -48.19
C LEU A 59 -2.18 -3.56 -47.06
N ASP A 60 -2.54 -2.70 -46.08
CA ASP A 60 -3.57 -3.03 -45.10
C ASP A 60 -4.94 -2.79 -45.76
N ILE A 61 -5.55 -3.84 -46.27
CA ILE A 61 -6.85 -3.75 -46.99
C ILE A 61 -7.96 -3.31 -46.05
N ARG A 62 -7.92 -3.73 -44.76
CA ARG A 62 -8.97 -3.40 -43.79
C ARG A 62 -8.97 -1.92 -43.42
N GLY A 63 -7.80 -1.35 -43.27
CA GLY A 63 -7.64 0.07 -42.92
C GLY A 63 -7.48 0.97 -44.12
N LEU A 64 -7.38 0.43 -45.36
CA LEU A 64 -7.02 1.17 -46.59
C LEU A 64 -5.77 2.03 -46.39
N LYS A 65 -4.70 1.40 -45.84
CA LYS A 65 -3.46 2.07 -45.47
C LYS A 65 -2.26 1.30 -46.00
N LEU A 66 -1.15 2.01 -46.19
CA LEU A 66 0.13 1.37 -46.42
C LEU A 66 0.81 1.08 -45.09
N LEU A 67 1.23 -0.17 -44.92
CA LEU A 67 2.01 -0.58 -43.79
C LEU A 67 3.47 -0.75 -44.22
N VAL A 68 4.33 0.13 -43.70
CA VAL A 68 5.78 0.08 -43.90
C VAL A 68 6.39 -0.63 -42.71
N LYS A 69 7.01 -1.79 -42.93
CA LYS A 69 7.73 -2.54 -41.92
C LYS A 69 9.22 -2.39 -42.14
N LEU A 70 9.96 -1.95 -41.13
CA LEU A 70 11.41 -1.90 -41.16
C LEU A 70 11.98 -3.18 -40.58
N LYS A 71 12.95 -3.80 -41.28
CA LYS A 71 13.67 -5.00 -40.82
C LYS A 71 14.89 -4.56 -39.98
N GLU A 72 15.04 -5.18 -38.82
CA GLU A 72 16.14 -4.93 -37.88
C GLU A 72 16.33 -3.45 -37.57
N PRO A 73 15.25 -2.75 -37.17
CA PRO A 73 15.33 -1.32 -36.90
C PRO A 73 16.17 -1.06 -35.65
N LYS A 74 17.03 -0.06 -35.74
CA LYS A 74 17.86 0.45 -34.64
C LYS A 74 17.68 1.94 -34.55
N VAL A 75 17.53 2.43 -33.34
CA VAL A 75 17.52 3.86 -33.07
C VAL A 75 18.75 4.20 -32.24
N ILE A 76 19.58 5.08 -32.76
CA ILE A 76 20.77 5.58 -32.09
C ILE A 76 20.50 7.02 -31.68
N ILE A 77 20.59 7.33 -30.38
CA ILE A 77 20.41 8.67 -29.88
C ILE A 77 21.61 9.07 -29.05
N LYS A 78 22.40 10.05 -29.54
CA LYS A 78 23.66 10.49 -28.92
C LYS A 78 24.53 9.30 -28.47
N ASN A 79 24.87 8.40 -29.34
CA ASN A 79 25.70 7.20 -29.09
C ASN A 79 25.07 6.12 -28.17
N ASN A 80 23.78 6.23 -27.79
CA ASN A 80 23.06 5.15 -27.11
C ASN A 80 22.17 4.43 -28.14
N GLU A 81 22.42 3.15 -28.34
CA GLU A 81 21.63 2.27 -29.20
C GLU A 81 20.42 1.75 -28.43
N ILE A 82 19.24 1.88 -29.02
CA ILE A 82 18.00 1.25 -28.54
C ILE A 82 17.67 0.11 -29.46
N ASN A 83 17.58 -1.07 -28.90
CA ASN A 83 17.20 -2.25 -29.62
C ASN A 83 15.69 -2.27 -29.84
N LEU A 84 15.28 -2.24 -31.11
CA LEU A 84 13.88 -2.37 -31.49
C LEU A 84 13.62 -3.78 -32.04
N LEU A 85 12.45 -4.35 -31.70
CA LEU A 85 11.94 -5.59 -32.29
C LEU A 85 11.23 -5.32 -33.61
N LYS A 86 10.53 -4.20 -33.69
CA LYS A 86 9.75 -3.80 -34.86
C LYS A 86 9.56 -2.30 -34.89
N LEU A 87 9.51 -1.78 -36.11
CA LEU A 87 9.02 -0.42 -36.37
C LEU A 87 8.08 -0.50 -37.58
N ASN A 88 6.77 -0.36 -37.28
CA ASN A 88 5.72 -0.41 -38.28
C ASN A 88 5.09 0.99 -38.43
N LEU A 89 5.13 1.53 -39.62
CA LEU A 89 4.59 2.85 -39.95
C LEU A 89 3.35 2.66 -40.83
N TYR A 90 2.24 3.21 -40.42
CA TYR A 90 0.99 3.20 -41.19
C TYR A 90 0.81 4.56 -41.85
N LEU A 91 0.83 4.54 -43.19
CA LEU A 91 0.71 5.75 -44.02
C LEU A 91 -0.66 5.82 -44.64
N SER A 92 -1.19 7.02 -44.80
CA SER A 92 -2.38 7.25 -45.56
C SER A 92 -2.15 6.95 -47.04
N LEU A 93 -3.14 6.35 -47.74
CA LEU A 93 -3.08 6.20 -49.20
C LEU A 93 -3.02 7.57 -49.91
N LYS A 94 -3.49 8.64 -49.25
CA LYS A 94 -3.36 10.02 -49.79
C LYS A 94 -1.89 10.44 -49.99
N SER A 95 -0.95 9.80 -49.29
CA SER A 95 0.50 10.04 -49.43
C SER A 95 0.99 9.77 -50.85
N PHE A 96 0.32 8.90 -51.62
CA PHE A 96 0.68 8.62 -53.01
C PHE A 96 0.33 9.78 -53.95
N TYR A 97 -0.75 10.46 -53.68
CA TYR A 97 -1.23 11.53 -54.58
C TYR A 97 -0.59 12.88 -54.28
N LYS A 98 -0.20 13.10 -53.01
CA LYS A 98 0.27 14.43 -52.58
C LYS A 98 1.79 14.55 -52.49
N SER A 99 2.55 13.50 -52.79
CA SER A 99 4.01 13.44 -52.60
C SER A 99 4.47 13.72 -51.13
N ASP A 100 3.51 13.77 -50.21
CA ASP A 100 3.75 14.01 -48.79
C ASP A 100 3.66 12.72 -47.99
N PHE A 101 4.61 12.52 -47.05
CA PHE A 101 4.65 11.35 -46.21
C PHE A 101 3.70 11.54 -45.01
N LEU A 102 2.42 11.22 -45.21
CA LEU A 102 1.38 11.37 -44.18
C LEU A 102 1.33 10.15 -43.29
N LEU A 103 2.02 10.24 -42.16
CA LEU A 103 2.03 9.20 -41.13
C LEU A 103 0.76 9.27 -40.28
N GLU A 104 0.00 8.18 -40.22
CA GLU A 104 -1.22 8.09 -39.39
C GLU A 104 -0.97 7.39 -38.06
N ARG A 105 -0.05 6.41 -38.04
CA ARG A 105 0.28 5.67 -36.82
C ARG A 105 1.67 5.04 -36.92
N ALA A 106 2.41 5.06 -35.82
CA ALA A 106 3.63 4.29 -35.64
C ALA A 106 3.47 3.27 -34.50
N ASN A 107 3.81 2.01 -34.79
CA ASN A 107 3.92 0.96 -33.77
C ASN A 107 5.39 0.63 -33.58
N ILE A 108 5.92 0.93 -32.40
CA ILE A 108 7.33 0.79 -32.03
C ILE A 108 7.45 -0.31 -30.98
N GLY A 109 7.98 -1.46 -31.35
CA GLY A 109 8.26 -2.55 -30.42
C GLY A 109 9.69 -2.48 -29.92
N PHE A 110 9.90 -2.46 -28.63
CA PHE A 110 11.21 -2.46 -27.99
C PHE A 110 11.60 -3.89 -27.61
N ALA A 111 12.83 -4.27 -27.93
CA ALA A 111 13.48 -5.42 -27.34
C ALA A 111 13.80 -5.13 -25.85
N LYS A 112 14.43 -6.09 -25.20
CA LYS A 112 14.91 -5.92 -23.84
C LYS A 112 16.00 -4.83 -23.79
N ASN A 113 15.65 -3.65 -23.26
CA ASN A 113 16.56 -2.54 -23.07
C ASN A 113 16.73 -2.21 -21.58
N SER A 114 17.90 -1.71 -21.20
CA SER A 114 18.12 -1.14 -19.87
C SER A 114 17.21 0.09 -19.66
N ILE A 115 16.48 0.14 -18.54
CA ILE A 115 15.65 1.30 -18.18
C ILE A 115 16.50 2.58 -18.07
N LYS A 116 17.75 2.46 -17.61
CA LYS A 116 18.67 3.60 -17.54
C LYS A 116 19.03 4.16 -18.91
N ASP A 117 19.23 3.30 -19.89
CA ASP A 117 19.59 3.73 -21.24
C ASP A 117 18.37 4.31 -21.95
N LEU A 118 17.19 3.71 -21.77
CA LEU A 118 15.93 4.32 -22.21
C LEU A 118 15.71 5.70 -21.57
N ALA A 119 16.02 5.86 -20.28
CA ALA A 119 15.89 7.15 -19.60
C ALA A 119 16.85 8.23 -20.13
N LYS A 120 18.03 7.87 -20.64
CA LYS A 120 18.92 8.81 -21.31
C LYS A 120 18.31 9.34 -22.60
N VAL A 121 17.61 8.48 -23.30
CA VAL A 121 16.97 8.77 -24.58
C VAL A 121 15.70 9.58 -24.40
N THR A 122 14.90 9.26 -23.41
CA THR A 122 13.66 9.99 -23.12
C THR A 122 13.88 11.45 -22.71
N ASN A 123 15.10 11.86 -22.35
CA ASN A 123 15.48 13.26 -22.14
C ASN A 123 15.14 14.17 -23.32
N PHE A 124 15.05 13.63 -24.54
CA PHE A 124 14.77 14.42 -25.73
C PHE A 124 13.27 14.61 -25.99
N PHE A 125 12.42 13.78 -25.35
CA PHE A 125 10.99 13.74 -25.59
C PHE A 125 10.15 14.01 -24.35
N LEU A 126 10.70 13.81 -23.15
CA LEU A 126 10.01 14.03 -21.89
C LEU A 126 10.55 15.28 -21.17
N PRO A 127 9.67 16.01 -20.45
CA PRO A 127 10.13 17.08 -19.56
C PRO A 127 11.21 16.60 -18.60
N SER A 128 12.23 17.43 -18.36
CA SER A 128 13.39 17.11 -17.51
C SER A 128 12.98 16.57 -16.12
N ILE A 129 11.93 17.14 -15.52
CA ILE A 129 11.38 16.70 -14.22
C ILE A 129 10.96 15.22 -14.23
N ILE A 130 10.29 14.77 -15.28
CA ILE A 130 9.85 13.35 -15.38
C ILE A 130 11.06 12.44 -15.51
N ASN A 131 12.01 12.83 -16.34
CA ASN A 131 13.19 12.04 -16.59
C ASN A 131 14.11 11.93 -15.38
N ASP A 132 14.27 13.00 -14.63
CA ASP A 132 15.02 13.00 -13.36
C ASP A 132 14.35 12.10 -12.31
N GLN A 133 13.01 12.04 -12.30
CA GLN A 133 12.30 11.10 -11.46
C GLN A 133 12.57 9.64 -11.87
N ILE A 134 12.49 9.33 -13.16
CA ILE A 134 12.80 7.97 -13.64
C ILE A 134 14.23 7.56 -13.22
N LYS A 135 15.21 8.44 -13.39
CA LYS A 135 16.61 8.18 -13.00
C LYS A 135 16.78 7.99 -11.49
N LYS A 136 16.03 8.73 -10.67
CA LYS A 136 16.06 8.61 -9.20
C LYS A 136 15.41 7.32 -8.74
N PHE A 137 14.27 6.95 -9.34
CA PHE A 137 13.53 5.75 -8.94
C PHE A 137 14.19 4.46 -9.40
N PHE A 138 14.60 4.37 -10.66
CA PHE A 138 15.16 3.14 -11.21
C PHE A 138 16.68 3.08 -11.07
N VAL A 139 17.18 2.19 -10.22
CA VAL A 139 18.62 1.91 -10.06
C VAL A 139 19.12 0.99 -11.16
N LYS A 140 18.34 -0.06 -11.49
CA LYS A 140 18.58 -1.01 -12.58
C LYS A 140 17.26 -1.65 -13.00
N GLY A 141 17.28 -2.36 -14.10
CA GLY A 141 16.15 -3.13 -14.62
C GLY A 141 16.10 -3.07 -16.13
N ASN A 142 15.31 -3.95 -16.70
CA ASN A 142 15.07 -4.02 -18.13
C ASN A 142 13.60 -3.74 -18.43
N LEU A 143 13.34 -3.11 -19.57
CA LEU A 143 12.02 -2.86 -20.12
C LEU A 143 11.95 -3.42 -21.53
N GLU A 144 10.92 -4.19 -21.82
CA GLU A 144 10.49 -4.58 -23.16
C GLU A 144 9.04 -4.14 -23.35
N GLY A 145 8.64 -3.77 -24.57
CA GLY A 145 7.27 -3.31 -24.76
C GLY A 145 6.98 -2.75 -26.13
N GLU A 146 5.81 -2.17 -26.25
CA GLU A 146 5.31 -1.57 -27.48
C GLU A 146 4.64 -0.23 -27.23
N PHE A 147 5.00 0.77 -28.04
CA PHE A 147 4.30 2.03 -28.18
C PHE A 147 3.44 2.02 -29.44
N VAL A 148 2.23 2.54 -29.32
CA VAL A 148 1.35 2.87 -30.44
C VAL A 148 1.11 4.36 -30.41
N ILE A 149 1.59 5.04 -31.45
CA ILE A 149 1.56 6.50 -31.55
C ILE A 149 0.70 6.87 -32.76
N PRO A 150 -0.52 7.34 -32.58
CA PRO A 150 -1.34 7.89 -33.66
C PRO A 150 -0.94 9.35 -33.93
N PHE A 151 -1.04 9.76 -35.22
CA PHE A 151 -0.70 11.11 -35.69
C PHE A 151 -1.92 11.78 -36.30
N LYS A 152 -1.94 13.10 -36.22
CA LYS A 152 -2.88 13.96 -36.95
C LYS A 152 -2.39 14.20 -38.39
N GLU A 153 -3.23 14.76 -39.24
CA GLU A 153 -2.87 15.08 -40.63
C GLU A 153 -1.72 16.11 -40.71
N ASP A 154 -1.53 16.97 -39.70
CA ASP A 154 -0.44 17.93 -39.59
C ASP A 154 0.88 17.31 -39.10
N GLY A 155 0.90 16.00 -38.85
CA GLY A 155 2.05 15.27 -38.32
C GLY A 155 2.24 15.36 -36.82
N SER A 156 1.38 16.07 -36.09
CA SER A 156 1.44 16.12 -34.63
C SER A 156 0.88 14.84 -34.00
N ILE A 157 1.37 14.48 -32.80
CA ILE A 157 0.92 13.29 -32.07
C ILE A 157 -0.48 13.54 -31.51
N LYS A 158 -1.39 12.55 -31.67
CA LYS A 158 -2.69 12.55 -31.00
C LYS A 158 -2.52 12.17 -29.52
N GLU A 159 -3.49 12.59 -28.68
CA GLU A 159 -3.48 12.32 -27.25
C GLU A 159 -3.80 10.85 -26.88
N ASP A 160 -4.34 10.07 -27.82
CA ASP A 160 -4.75 8.67 -27.66
C ASP A 160 -3.62 7.66 -27.89
N TYR A 161 -2.37 8.06 -27.67
CA TYR A 161 -1.24 7.13 -27.69
C TYR A 161 -1.33 6.09 -26.57
N SER A 162 -0.78 4.92 -26.81
CA SER A 162 -0.79 3.85 -25.82
C SER A 162 0.58 3.19 -25.69
N PHE A 163 0.81 2.63 -24.51
CA PHE A 163 2.01 1.89 -24.18
C PHE A 163 1.66 0.59 -23.44
N TYR A 164 2.37 -0.47 -23.78
CA TYR A 164 2.37 -1.72 -23.05
C TYR A 164 3.79 -2.21 -22.89
N GLY A 165 4.20 -2.58 -21.67
CA GLY A 165 5.56 -3.05 -21.43
C GLY A 165 5.67 -3.99 -20.25
N LYS A 166 6.78 -4.73 -20.22
CA LYS A 166 7.17 -5.62 -19.13
C LYS A 166 8.49 -5.14 -18.55
N ILE A 167 8.47 -4.87 -17.26
CA ILE A 167 9.65 -4.56 -16.46
C ILE A 167 10.16 -5.87 -15.88
N LYS A 168 11.46 -6.13 -15.98
CA LYS A 168 12.10 -7.35 -15.47
C LYS A 168 13.30 -7.01 -14.59
N ASN A 169 13.40 -7.68 -13.44
CA ASN A 169 14.52 -7.60 -12.51
C ASN A 169 14.88 -6.16 -12.14
N ALA A 170 13.87 -5.31 -11.96
CA ALA A 170 14.12 -3.93 -11.61
C ALA A 170 14.46 -3.77 -10.12
N LYS A 171 15.36 -2.81 -9.87
CA LYS A 171 15.66 -2.28 -8.55
C LYS A 171 15.19 -0.84 -8.50
N ILE A 172 14.26 -0.56 -7.59
CA ILE A 172 13.62 0.75 -7.47
C ILE A 172 13.88 1.32 -6.08
N ASN A 173 14.28 2.59 -6.02
CA ASN A 173 14.35 3.35 -4.79
C ASN A 173 13.11 4.23 -4.65
N ILE A 174 12.34 4.04 -3.57
CA ILE A 174 11.15 4.82 -3.28
C ILE A 174 11.51 5.86 -2.20
N PHE A 175 11.40 7.15 -2.55
CA PHE A 175 11.66 8.29 -1.66
C PHE A 175 13.03 8.27 -0.96
N ASN A 176 14.05 7.64 -1.58
CA ASN A 176 15.38 7.39 -1.00
C ASN A 176 15.37 6.67 0.36
N ARG A 177 14.26 6.00 0.67
CA ARG A 177 14.06 5.30 1.95
C ARG A 177 13.86 3.81 1.82
N TYR A 178 13.14 3.39 0.78
CA TYR A 178 12.79 1.99 0.55
C TYR A 178 13.34 1.53 -0.77
N GLU A 179 13.87 0.34 -0.76
CA GLU A 179 14.36 -0.33 -1.96
C GLU A 179 13.48 -1.52 -2.28
N ILE A 180 12.91 -1.55 -3.49
CA ILE A 180 12.27 -2.75 -4.04
C ILE A 180 13.32 -3.43 -4.93
N LYS A 181 13.58 -4.70 -4.67
CA LYS A 181 14.50 -5.55 -5.42
C LYS A 181 13.73 -6.56 -6.26
N ASN A 182 14.36 -6.99 -7.36
CA ASN A 182 13.85 -8.05 -8.24
C ASN A 182 12.40 -7.83 -8.67
N LEU A 183 12.01 -6.55 -8.90
CA LEU A 183 10.66 -6.20 -9.30
C LEU A 183 10.41 -6.66 -10.74
N ASN A 184 9.38 -7.49 -10.90
CA ASN A 184 8.79 -7.82 -12.19
C ASN A 184 7.38 -7.22 -12.25
N ALA A 185 7.10 -6.49 -13.33
CA ALA A 185 5.82 -5.80 -13.48
C ALA A 185 5.42 -5.65 -14.94
N ILE A 186 4.12 -5.60 -15.18
CA ILE A 186 3.52 -5.23 -16.46
C ILE A 186 2.98 -3.81 -16.34
N VAL A 187 3.28 -2.97 -17.32
CA VAL A 187 2.86 -1.56 -17.35
C VAL A 187 2.03 -1.32 -18.60
N GLY A 188 0.89 -0.68 -18.46
CA GLY A 188 0.04 -0.28 -19.57
C GLY A 188 -0.48 1.14 -19.39
N TYR A 189 -0.58 1.86 -20.51
CA TYR A 189 -1.12 3.20 -20.60
C TYR A 189 -2.00 3.32 -21.86
N GLY A 190 -3.15 3.97 -21.70
CA GLY A 190 -4.09 4.24 -22.81
C GLY A 190 -5.00 3.06 -23.14
N GLU A 191 -6.15 3.35 -23.72
CA GLU A 191 -7.19 2.36 -24.04
C GLU A 191 -6.76 1.32 -25.08
N SER A 192 -5.88 1.69 -25.99
CA SER A 192 -5.34 0.78 -27.02
C SER A 192 -4.32 -0.22 -26.46
N SER A 193 -3.92 -0.06 -25.20
CA SER A 193 -2.99 -0.99 -24.55
C SER A 193 -3.67 -2.34 -24.26
N ASN A 194 -2.87 -3.41 -24.16
CA ASN A 194 -3.37 -4.74 -23.77
C ASN A 194 -4.03 -4.76 -22.37
N LEU A 195 -3.81 -3.72 -21.55
CA LEU A 195 -4.41 -3.57 -20.23
C LEU A 195 -5.69 -2.72 -20.23
N LYS A 196 -6.06 -2.10 -21.36
CA LYS A 196 -7.27 -1.27 -21.56
C LYS A 196 -7.53 -0.37 -20.35
N THR A 197 -6.79 0.72 -20.22
CA THR A 197 -6.86 1.62 -19.07
C THR A 197 -6.93 3.08 -19.50
N ASP A 198 -7.73 3.88 -18.80
CA ASP A 198 -7.83 5.34 -19.01
C ASP A 198 -6.62 6.11 -18.46
N GLY A 199 -5.61 5.41 -17.95
CA GLY A 199 -4.43 6.02 -17.36
C GLY A 199 -3.26 5.05 -17.35
N LEU A 200 -2.41 5.15 -16.33
CA LEU A 200 -1.30 4.24 -16.13
C LEU A 200 -1.70 3.11 -15.18
N LYS A 201 -1.59 1.88 -15.64
CA LYS A 201 -1.82 0.67 -14.84
C LYS A 201 -0.52 -0.12 -14.74
N ILE A 202 -0.15 -0.46 -13.51
CA ILE A 202 1.02 -1.28 -13.22
C ILE A 202 0.52 -2.54 -12.51
N ILE A 203 0.83 -3.71 -13.06
CA ILE A 203 0.57 -5.00 -12.43
C ILE A 203 1.91 -5.51 -11.92
N ILE A 204 2.09 -5.53 -10.60
CA ILE A 204 3.26 -6.11 -9.97
C ILE A 204 3.09 -7.63 -9.98
N GLU A 205 3.99 -8.36 -10.62
CA GLU A 205 3.99 -9.82 -10.64
C GLU A 205 4.69 -10.36 -9.40
N ASP A 206 5.86 -9.83 -9.08
CA ASP A 206 6.63 -10.11 -7.88
C ASP A 206 7.65 -9.01 -7.59
N GLY A 207 8.26 -9.08 -6.40
CA GLY A 207 9.29 -8.17 -5.94
C GLY A 207 9.54 -8.37 -4.46
N VAL A 208 10.60 -7.75 -3.93
CA VAL A 208 10.95 -7.80 -2.51
C VAL A 208 11.20 -6.38 -2.01
N ILE A 209 10.52 -5.97 -0.95
CA ILE A 209 10.74 -4.72 -0.23
C ILE A 209 11.18 -5.04 1.20
N SER A 210 12.38 -4.59 1.59
CA SER A 210 13.01 -5.10 2.81
C SER A 210 13.05 -6.64 2.77
N ASN A 211 12.44 -7.33 3.73
CA ASN A 211 12.31 -8.79 3.76
C ASN A 211 10.89 -9.27 3.40
N LEU A 212 10.01 -8.35 2.97
CA LEU A 212 8.65 -8.68 2.54
C LEU A 212 8.62 -9.01 1.05
N LYS A 213 8.12 -10.19 0.73
CA LYS A 213 7.81 -10.59 -0.63
C LYS A 213 6.52 -9.92 -1.07
N ILE A 214 6.55 -9.23 -2.21
CA ILE A 214 5.35 -8.65 -2.84
C ILE A 214 4.75 -9.71 -3.75
N LEU A 215 3.48 -10.01 -3.54
CA LEU A 215 2.71 -10.91 -4.41
C LEU A 215 1.95 -10.10 -5.47
N LYS A 216 1.48 -10.81 -6.51
CA LYS A 216 0.80 -10.20 -7.66
C LYS A 216 -0.33 -9.25 -7.26
N LYS A 217 -0.21 -7.95 -7.60
CA LYS A 217 -1.18 -6.90 -7.35
C LYS A 217 -1.05 -5.74 -8.35
N TYR A 218 -1.85 -4.69 -8.20
CA TYR A 218 -1.91 -3.60 -9.17
C TYR A 218 -1.81 -2.21 -8.54
N ILE A 219 -1.36 -1.26 -9.34
CA ILE A 219 -1.40 0.19 -9.08
C ILE A 219 -2.05 0.84 -10.30
N ASN A 220 -3.12 1.59 -10.09
CA ASN A 220 -3.78 2.40 -11.11
C ASN A 220 -3.51 3.87 -10.84
N ILE A 221 -3.15 4.63 -11.86
CA ILE A 221 -2.96 6.07 -11.81
C ILE A 221 -3.83 6.70 -12.89
N ASN A 222 -4.93 7.32 -12.48
CA ASN A 222 -5.84 8.01 -13.38
C ASN A 222 -5.49 9.49 -13.44
N PHE A 223 -5.28 10.02 -14.65
CA PHE A 223 -4.93 11.41 -14.88
C PHE A 223 -6.21 12.23 -15.08
N LYS A 224 -6.56 13.09 -14.11
CA LYS A 224 -7.64 14.09 -14.24
C LYS A 224 -7.02 15.47 -14.41
N LYS A 225 -7.74 16.40 -15.08
CA LYS A 225 -7.22 17.77 -15.45
C LYS A 225 -6.35 18.46 -14.38
N ASN A 226 -6.66 18.29 -13.08
CA ASN A 226 -5.95 18.98 -12.00
C ASN A 226 -5.39 18.04 -10.91
N LYS A 227 -5.60 16.73 -11.02
CA LYS A 227 -5.22 15.75 -9.97
C LYS A 227 -4.86 14.43 -10.62
N LYS A 228 -3.90 13.73 -10.02
CA LYS A 228 -3.64 12.32 -10.31
C LYS A 228 -4.29 11.51 -9.19
N HIS A 229 -5.20 10.63 -9.55
CA HIS A 229 -5.84 9.71 -8.61
C HIS A 229 -5.10 8.38 -8.63
N ILE A 230 -4.56 7.98 -7.49
CA ILE A 230 -3.79 6.74 -7.34
C ILE A 230 -4.58 5.77 -6.47
N GLN A 231 -4.80 4.60 -7.01
CA GLN A 231 -5.43 3.49 -6.33
C GLN A 231 -4.53 2.25 -6.45
N SER A 232 -4.26 1.60 -5.34
CA SER A 232 -3.40 0.43 -5.33
C SER A 232 -3.89 -0.64 -4.36
N SER A 233 -3.61 -1.88 -4.72
CA SER A 233 -3.72 -3.04 -3.86
C SER A 233 -2.39 -3.77 -3.87
N ILE A 234 -1.78 -3.97 -2.70
CA ILE A 234 -0.50 -4.66 -2.53
C ILE A 234 -0.68 -5.77 -1.51
N HIS A 235 -0.16 -6.94 -1.80
CA HIS A 235 -0.13 -8.07 -0.89
C HIS A 235 1.32 -8.38 -0.54
N THR A 236 1.65 -8.36 0.74
CA THR A 236 3.00 -8.62 1.24
C THR A 236 3.01 -9.78 2.23
N VAL A 237 4.03 -10.64 2.11
CA VAL A 237 4.24 -11.79 3.00
C VAL A 237 5.69 -11.82 3.42
N GLY A 238 5.94 -12.02 4.71
CA GLY A 238 7.30 -12.17 5.27
C GLY A 238 7.49 -11.50 6.61
N GLY A 239 8.76 -11.38 7.00
CA GLY A 239 9.17 -10.84 8.29
C GLY A 239 9.78 -9.45 8.20
N LEU A 240 9.58 -8.66 9.24
CA LEU A 240 10.22 -7.36 9.46
C LEU A 240 10.93 -7.38 10.81
N ASN A 241 12.15 -6.86 10.85
CA ASN A 241 12.90 -6.63 12.06
C ASN A 241 12.64 -5.23 12.64
N PHE A 242 13.22 -4.94 13.80
CA PHE A 242 13.03 -3.66 14.50
C PHE A 242 13.38 -2.44 13.67
N GLU A 243 14.50 -2.45 12.97
CA GLU A 243 14.96 -1.31 12.17
C GLU A 243 14.03 -1.04 10.98
N GLU A 244 13.54 -2.09 10.34
CA GLU A 244 12.59 -1.98 9.25
C GLU A 244 11.24 -1.43 9.73
N ILE A 245 10.73 -1.94 10.87
CA ILE A 245 9.49 -1.46 11.49
C ILE A 245 9.64 0.00 11.92
N LYS A 246 10.77 0.37 12.53
CA LYS A 246 11.09 1.75 12.94
C LYS A 246 11.07 2.70 11.75
N LYS A 247 11.67 2.29 10.64
CA LYS A 247 11.69 3.05 9.38
C LYS A 247 10.27 3.25 8.82
N ILE A 248 9.46 2.19 8.78
CA ILE A 248 8.06 2.25 8.32
C ILE A 248 7.23 3.15 9.24
N SER A 249 7.32 2.95 10.55
CA SER A 249 6.58 3.73 11.55
C SER A 249 6.90 5.21 11.46
N SER A 250 8.19 5.58 11.33
CA SER A 250 8.61 6.98 11.17
C SER A 250 8.02 7.63 9.91
N THR A 251 7.96 6.88 8.80
CA THR A 251 7.36 7.37 7.55
C THR A 251 5.84 7.59 7.68
N LEU A 252 5.18 6.79 8.50
CA LEU A 252 3.76 6.94 8.80
C LEU A 252 3.47 7.99 9.89
N GLY A 253 4.52 8.55 10.51
CA GLY A 253 4.44 9.54 11.58
C GLY A 253 4.19 8.94 12.96
N TYR A 254 4.52 7.66 13.16
CA TYR A 254 4.43 6.99 14.46
C TYR A 254 5.81 6.87 15.11
N LYS A 255 5.89 7.17 16.42
CA LYS A 255 7.06 6.92 17.25
C LYS A 255 6.90 5.57 17.96
N ILE A 256 7.94 4.77 17.94
CA ILE A 256 7.98 3.45 18.60
C ILE A 256 9.10 3.37 19.64
N ASP A 257 9.50 4.52 20.19
CA ASP A 257 10.66 4.65 21.10
C ASP A 257 10.45 3.94 22.45
N ILE A 258 9.20 3.58 22.79
CA ILE A 258 8.85 2.80 23.98
C ILE A 258 9.29 1.33 23.90
N PHE A 259 9.57 0.84 22.68
CA PHE A 259 10.01 -0.53 22.49
C PHE A 259 11.53 -0.62 22.41
N GLU A 260 12.08 -1.68 23.01
CA GLU A 260 13.47 -2.09 22.87
C GLU A 260 13.66 -2.92 21.60
N ASN A 261 12.72 -3.81 21.34
CA ASN A 261 12.71 -4.65 20.15
C ASN A 261 11.29 -4.92 19.66
N ILE A 262 11.14 -5.07 18.35
CA ILE A 262 9.92 -5.52 17.67
C ILE A 262 10.35 -6.41 16.52
N SER A 263 9.73 -7.57 16.39
CA SER A 263 9.79 -8.35 15.16
C SER A 263 8.40 -8.81 14.76
N LEU A 264 8.16 -8.90 13.46
CA LEU A 264 6.86 -9.18 12.89
C LEU A 264 6.99 -10.15 11.74
N GLU A 265 6.19 -11.23 11.73
CA GLU A 265 5.95 -12.07 10.56
C GLU A 265 4.47 -11.98 10.17
N SER A 266 4.18 -11.67 8.92
CA SER A 266 2.83 -11.32 8.50
C SER A 266 2.49 -11.71 7.07
N ASP A 267 1.19 -11.81 6.80
CA ASP A 267 0.56 -11.92 5.49
C ASP A 267 -0.53 -10.85 5.41
N ILE A 268 -0.21 -9.71 4.74
CA ILE A 268 -1.06 -8.52 4.78
C ILE A 268 -1.40 -8.03 3.38
N LYS A 269 -2.70 -7.79 3.15
CA LYS A 269 -3.23 -7.08 1.98
C LYS A 269 -3.46 -5.63 2.35
N THR A 270 -2.83 -4.73 1.60
CA THR A 270 -2.93 -3.28 1.80
C THR A 270 -3.55 -2.64 0.57
N ASN A 271 -4.64 -1.92 0.76
CA ASN A 271 -5.24 -1.07 -0.26
C ASN A 271 -4.99 0.38 0.14
N PHE A 272 -4.53 1.19 -0.81
CA PHE A 272 -4.40 2.62 -0.58
C PHE A 272 -4.93 3.42 -1.76
N GLU A 273 -5.51 4.55 -1.42
CA GLU A 273 -6.10 5.49 -2.35
C GLU A 273 -5.72 6.91 -1.92
N PHE A 274 -5.25 7.71 -2.86
CA PHE A 274 -4.93 9.11 -2.61
C PHE A 274 -4.90 9.93 -3.90
N ASN A 275 -4.97 11.25 -3.74
CA ASN A 275 -4.80 12.17 -4.85
C ASN A 275 -3.45 12.89 -4.73
N ILE A 276 -2.83 13.16 -5.87
CA ILE A 276 -1.67 14.05 -5.99
C ILE A 276 -2.11 15.27 -6.79
N ASP A 277 -1.94 16.46 -6.22
CA ASP A 277 -2.22 17.73 -6.90
C ASP A 277 -1.07 18.15 -7.85
N LYS A 278 -1.24 19.29 -8.54
CA LYS A 278 -0.21 19.84 -9.44
C LYS A 278 1.10 20.21 -8.75
N LYS A 279 1.07 20.45 -7.42
CA LYS A 279 2.25 20.75 -6.59
C LYS A 279 2.85 19.50 -5.95
N PHE A 280 2.41 18.30 -6.39
CA PHE A 280 2.79 17.01 -5.83
C PHE A 280 2.40 16.79 -4.35
N ASN A 281 1.45 17.55 -3.82
CA ASN A 281 0.92 17.29 -2.48
C ASN A 281 -0.04 16.11 -2.50
N ILE A 282 0.09 15.23 -1.50
CA ILE A 282 -0.79 14.09 -1.35
C ILE A 282 -2.00 14.48 -0.50
N THR A 283 -3.19 14.32 -1.05
CA THR A 283 -4.48 14.63 -0.40
C THR A 283 -5.42 13.41 -0.42
N ASN A 284 -6.48 13.44 0.37
CA ASN A 284 -7.51 12.39 0.44
C ASN A 284 -6.93 10.98 0.64
N ARG A 285 -6.06 10.84 1.66
CA ARG A 285 -5.36 9.58 1.96
C ARG A 285 -6.29 8.60 2.66
N ASN A 286 -6.55 7.48 1.99
CA ASN A 286 -7.26 6.35 2.56
C ASN A 286 -6.35 5.12 2.52
N TYR A 287 -6.22 4.45 3.66
CA TYR A 287 -5.45 3.21 3.78
C TYR A 287 -6.31 2.16 4.45
N LYS A 288 -6.32 0.97 3.89
CA LYS A 288 -6.93 -0.21 4.48
C LYS A 288 -5.90 -1.34 4.42
N ALA A 289 -5.57 -1.91 5.57
CA ALA A 289 -4.76 -3.12 5.64
C ALA A 289 -5.55 -4.19 6.39
N GLU A 290 -5.50 -5.42 5.90
CA GLU A 290 -6.13 -6.57 6.52
C GLU A 290 -5.30 -7.82 6.23
N GLY A 291 -5.27 -8.74 7.17
CA GLY A 291 -4.50 -9.98 7.03
C GLY A 291 -4.23 -10.63 8.36
N GLU A 292 -3.17 -11.41 8.38
CA GLU A 292 -2.74 -12.22 9.50
C GLU A 292 -1.33 -11.82 9.96
N ILE A 293 -1.18 -11.69 11.26
CA ILE A 293 0.11 -11.67 11.95
C ILE A 293 0.36 -13.10 12.42
N LYS A 294 1.33 -13.77 11.82
CA LYS A 294 1.72 -15.12 12.23
C LYS A 294 2.45 -15.10 13.57
N ASN A 295 3.43 -14.18 13.68
CA ASN A 295 4.19 -13.92 14.88
C ASN A 295 4.46 -12.43 15.03
N LEU A 296 4.22 -11.89 16.20
CA LEU A 296 4.65 -10.57 16.63
C LEU A 296 5.34 -10.71 17.97
N TYR A 297 6.56 -10.24 18.06
CA TYR A 297 7.30 -10.11 19.31
C TYR A 297 7.52 -8.65 19.61
N LEU A 298 7.19 -8.24 20.81
CA LEU A 298 7.36 -6.89 21.34
C LEU A 298 8.14 -6.95 22.64
N LYS A 299 9.19 -6.15 22.77
CA LYS A 299 9.91 -5.96 24.03
C LYS A 299 9.88 -4.48 24.40
N THR A 300 9.32 -4.16 25.55
CA THR A 300 9.21 -2.79 26.06
C THR A 300 10.42 -2.43 26.91
N LYS A 301 10.81 -1.15 26.91
CA LYS A 301 11.93 -0.65 27.72
C LYS A 301 11.63 -0.60 29.21
N GLU A 302 10.37 -0.38 29.58
CA GLU A 302 9.94 -0.17 30.96
C GLU A 302 8.75 -1.05 31.31
N LYS A 303 8.73 -1.54 32.55
CA LYS A 303 7.61 -2.29 33.13
C LYS A 303 6.58 -1.39 33.81
N LYS A 304 6.86 -0.09 33.95
CA LYS A 304 6.11 0.87 34.76
C LYS A 304 4.60 0.65 34.70
N HIS A 305 3.98 0.48 35.86
CA HIS A 305 2.55 0.27 36.10
C HIS A 305 1.95 -1.06 35.68
N ILE A 306 2.56 -1.83 34.77
CA ILE A 306 2.04 -3.16 34.39
C ILE A 306 2.37 -4.19 35.47
N GLU A 307 3.57 -4.14 36.05
CA GLU A 307 4.02 -5.05 37.10
C GLU A 307 3.20 -4.95 38.39
N ASP A 308 2.52 -3.82 38.62
CA ASP A 308 1.61 -3.69 39.77
C ASP A 308 0.35 -4.55 39.61
N PHE A 309 -0.05 -4.85 38.36
CA PHE A 309 -1.23 -5.65 38.04
C PHE A 309 -0.88 -7.05 37.57
N LEU A 310 0.19 -7.18 36.81
CA LEU A 310 0.71 -8.44 36.25
C LEU A 310 2.16 -8.66 36.71
N PRO A 311 2.38 -9.13 37.94
CA PRO A 311 3.73 -9.28 38.50
C PRO A 311 4.67 -10.22 37.72
N SER A 312 4.10 -11.17 37.00
CA SER A 312 4.85 -12.11 36.15
C SER A 312 5.22 -11.53 34.77
N PHE A 313 4.75 -10.36 34.39
CA PHE A 313 5.06 -9.73 33.12
C PHE A 313 6.54 -9.33 33.04
N ASN A 314 7.25 -9.86 32.04
CA ASN A 314 8.70 -9.71 31.89
C ASN A 314 9.12 -8.69 30.84
N THR A 315 8.27 -7.74 30.46
CA THR A 315 8.44 -6.75 29.38
C THR A 315 8.28 -7.29 27.97
N GLU A 316 8.08 -8.58 27.83
CA GLU A 316 7.96 -9.23 26.53
C GLU A 316 6.51 -9.65 26.28
N LEU A 317 6.05 -9.39 25.06
CA LEU A 317 4.72 -9.77 24.58
C LEU A 317 4.90 -10.51 23.26
N GLU A 318 4.43 -11.72 23.19
CA GLU A 318 4.32 -12.48 21.95
C GLU A 318 2.85 -12.54 21.53
N VAL A 319 2.58 -12.33 20.24
CA VAL A 319 1.23 -12.49 19.66
C VAL A 319 1.33 -13.43 18.47
N LYS A 320 0.45 -14.43 18.41
CA LYS A 320 0.39 -15.41 17.33
C LYS A 320 -1.00 -15.49 16.71
N ASN A 321 -1.02 -15.94 15.45
CA ASN A 321 -2.27 -16.22 14.72
C ASN A 321 -3.28 -15.07 14.78
N ALA A 322 -2.78 -13.82 14.80
CA ALA A 322 -3.64 -12.69 15.00
C ALA A 322 -4.17 -12.14 13.68
N LYS A 323 -5.49 -12.04 13.57
CA LYS A 323 -6.16 -11.32 12.48
C LYS A 323 -6.13 -9.84 12.76
N ILE A 324 -5.67 -9.05 11.78
CA ILE A 324 -5.62 -7.61 11.91
C ILE A 324 -6.50 -6.93 10.85
N LYS A 325 -7.05 -5.79 11.24
CA LYS A 325 -7.73 -4.88 10.33
C LYS A 325 -7.38 -3.44 10.71
N PHE A 326 -6.83 -2.71 9.76
CA PHE A 326 -6.46 -1.31 9.93
C PHE A 326 -7.15 -0.47 8.87
N LEU A 327 -7.77 0.63 9.28
CA LEU A 327 -8.37 1.62 8.39
C LEU A 327 -7.92 3.02 8.82
N LYS A 328 -7.41 3.81 7.88
CA LYS A 328 -7.07 5.22 8.09
C LYS A 328 -7.69 6.06 6.99
N THR A 329 -8.52 7.01 7.40
CA THR A 329 -9.14 8.00 6.52
C THR A 329 -8.73 9.41 6.93
N SER A 330 -9.24 10.41 6.22
CA SER A 330 -9.08 11.82 6.61
C SER A 330 -9.66 12.12 7.99
N LYS A 331 -10.75 11.44 8.39
CA LYS A 331 -11.50 11.70 9.62
C LYS A 331 -11.12 10.80 10.78
N LYS A 332 -10.86 9.50 10.55
CA LYS A 332 -10.66 8.52 11.62
C LYS A 332 -9.61 7.47 11.28
N GLN A 333 -9.09 6.83 12.33
CA GLN A 333 -8.30 5.61 12.25
C GLN A 333 -8.99 4.52 13.07
N ILE A 334 -8.95 3.29 12.59
CA ILE A 334 -9.50 2.11 13.27
C ILE A 334 -8.45 1.01 13.17
N PHE A 335 -8.20 0.35 14.27
CA PHE A 335 -7.34 -0.82 14.37
C PHE A 335 -8.06 -1.91 15.16
N ASN A 336 -8.10 -3.10 14.62
CA ASN A 336 -8.65 -4.28 15.26
C ASN A 336 -7.60 -5.40 15.22
N LEU A 337 -7.46 -6.10 16.32
CA LEU A 337 -6.61 -7.27 16.47
C LEU A 337 -7.37 -8.34 17.23
N ILE A 338 -7.36 -9.57 16.75
CA ILE A 338 -7.91 -10.75 17.41
C ILE A 338 -6.91 -11.87 17.20
N GLY A 339 -6.40 -12.45 18.28
CA GLY A 339 -5.40 -13.50 18.24
C GLY A 339 -5.05 -14.02 19.63
N ASP A 340 -3.93 -14.70 19.72
CA ASP A 340 -3.41 -15.27 20.94
C ASP A 340 -2.18 -14.49 21.41
N ALA A 341 -2.18 -14.02 22.66
CA ALA A 341 -1.09 -13.24 23.24
C ALA A 341 -0.50 -13.97 24.45
N LYS A 342 0.83 -13.97 24.57
CA LYS A 342 1.55 -14.51 25.70
C LYS A 342 2.22 -13.37 26.45
N PHE A 343 1.76 -13.11 27.67
CA PHE A 343 2.28 -12.07 28.54
C PHE A 343 3.44 -12.59 29.42
N SER A 344 3.38 -13.83 29.86
CA SER A 344 4.43 -14.47 30.63
C SER A 344 4.52 -15.99 30.37
N ASN A 345 3.50 -16.76 30.72
CA ASN A 345 3.57 -18.21 30.78
C ASN A 345 2.95 -18.94 29.60
N GLN A 346 1.73 -18.55 29.21
CA GLN A 346 0.96 -19.23 28.16
C GLN A 346 0.29 -18.24 27.21
N TYR A 347 -0.21 -18.76 26.08
CA TYR A 347 -0.99 -17.96 25.14
C TYR A 347 -2.43 -17.85 25.61
N GLU A 348 -2.90 -16.63 25.68
CA GLU A 348 -4.22 -16.23 26.10
C GLU A 348 -4.96 -15.55 24.95
N SER A 349 -6.28 -15.69 24.90
CA SER A 349 -7.07 -15.00 23.90
C SER A 349 -6.97 -13.48 24.09
N LEU A 350 -6.76 -12.74 22.99
CA LEU A 350 -6.67 -11.29 23.01
C LEU A 350 -7.51 -10.69 21.90
N LYS A 351 -8.37 -9.76 22.27
CA LYS A 351 -9.12 -8.92 21.31
C LYS A 351 -8.92 -7.46 21.67
N ILE A 352 -8.46 -6.66 20.71
CA ILE A 352 -8.28 -5.21 20.87
C ILE A 352 -8.94 -4.49 19.70
N ASN A 353 -9.76 -3.50 20.00
CA ASN A 353 -10.29 -2.54 19.05
C ASN A 353 -9.85 -1.16 19.49
N HIS A 354 -9.25 -0.40 18.60
CA HIS A 354 -8.86 0.98 18.84
C HIS A 354 -9.39 1.86 17.73
N SER A 355 -9.95 3.00 18.07
CA SER A 355 -10.31 4.03 17.12
C SER A 355 -9.79 5.39 17.55
N TYR A 356 -9.40 6.21 16.59
CA TYR A 356 -9.01 7.60 16.80
C TYR A 356 -9.85 8.51 15.91
N ASP A 357 -10.63 9.36 16.53
CA ASP A 357 -11.36 10.44 15.88
C ASP A 357 -10.47 11.70 15.83
N LYS A 358 -10.08 12.11 14.63
CA LYS A 358 -9.18 13.25 14.43
C LYS A 358 -9.85 14.60 14.73
N GLN A 359 -11.17 14.70 14.53
CA GLN A 359 -11.91 15.94 14.75
C GLN A 359 -11.98 16.25 16.25
N ASN A 360 -12.31 15.24 17.05
CA ASN A 360 -12.44 15.37 18.50
C ASN A 360 -11.13 15.07 19.24
N LYS A 361 -10.07 14.66 18.54
CA LYS A 361 -8.80 14.19 19.12
C LYS A 361 -9.00 13.09 20.17
N LYS A 362 -10.02 12.26 19.97
CA LYS A 362 -10.47 11.25 20.91
C LYS A 362 -9.99 9.87 20.48
N HIS A 363 -9.37 9.16 21.40
CA HIS A 363 -9.08 7.74 21.28
C HIS A 363 -10.15 6.94 22.03
N SER A 364 -10.65 5.89 21.41
CA SER A 364 -11.50 4.89 22.05
C SER A 364 -10.82 3.54 21.92
N ILE A 365 -10.69 2.83 23.02
CA ILE A 365 -10.12 1.48 23.07
C ILE A 365 -11.12 0.55 23.74
N SER A 366 -11.29 -0.65 23.21
CA SER A 366 -12.06 -1.72 23.83
C SER A 366 -11.42 -3.06 23.54
N GLY A 367 -11.64 -4.02 24.41
CA GLY A 367 -11.06 -5.34 24.22
C GLY A 367 -11.47 -6.32 25.28
N SER A 368 -10.99 -7.55 25.10
CA SER A 368 -11.08 -8.63 26.05
C SER A 368 -9.82 -9.48 26.01
N SER A 369 -9.48 -10.08 27.14
CA SER A 369 -8.40 -11.07 27.23
C SER A 369 -8.75 -12.08 28.31
N SER A 370 -8.44 -13.36 28.05
CA SER A 370 -8.28 -14.33 29.12
C SER A 370 -6.97 -14.05 29.86
N LEU A 371 -6.89 -14.37 31.11
CA LEU A 371 -5.73 -14.21 31.99
C LEU A 371 -5.51 -15.46 32.83
N ASP A 372 -5.81 -16.64 32.30
CA ASP A 372 -5.80 -17.91 33.02
C ASP A 372 -4.39 -18.25 33.50
N GLY A 373 -3.39 -18.09 32.63
CA GLY A 373 -1.98 -18.35 32.93
C GLY A 373 -1.25 -17.23 33.67
N GLU A 374 -1.92 -16.12 33.97
CA GLU A 374 -1.30 -14.94 34.54
C GLU A 374 -1.63 -14.79 36.03
N GLN A 375 -0.65 -14.35 36.82
CA GLN A 375 -0.91 -13.83 38.14
C GLN A 375 -1.40 -12.42 38.06
N VAL A 376 -2.60 -12.14 38.61
CA VAL A 376 -3.15 -10.77 38.72
C VAL A 376 -3.13 -10.34 40.15
N GLN A 377 -2.62 -9.14 40.44
CA GLN A 377 -2.55 -8.59 41.79
C GLN A 377 -3.12 -7.18 41.84
N LEU A 378 -3.98 -6.95 42.83
CA LEU A 378 -4.49 -5.62 43.16
C LEU A 378 -4.14 -5.31 44.62
N LYS A 379 -2.92 -4.81 44.84
CA LYS A 379 -2.32 -4.62 46.19
C LYS A 379 -3.26 -3.81 47.13
N LYS A 380 -3.91 -2.75 46.59
CA LYS A 380 -4.82 -1.89 47.35
C LYS A 380 -6.12 -2.58 47.80
N LEU A 381 -6.47 -3.71 47.22
CA LEU A 381 -7.63 -4.54 47.57
C LEU A 381 -7.26 -5.83 48.27
N ASN A 382 -5.96 -6.06 48.55
CA ASN A 382 -5.44 -7.31 49.04
C ASN A 382 -5.92 -8.53 48.25
N PHE A 383 -6.05 -8.30 46.93
CA PHE A 383 -6.49 -9.34 46.01
C PHE A 383 -5.34 -9.89 45.19
N LYS A 384 -5.28 -11.21 45.10
CA LYS A 384 -4.29 -11.92 44.32
C LYS A 384 -4.93 -13.14 43.67
N LYS A 385 -5.01 -13.14 42.34
CA LYS A 385 -5.42 -14.28 41.52
C LYS A 385 -4.21 -15.24 41.37
N LYS A 386 -4.40 -16.53 41.62
CA LYS A 386 -3.41 -17.56 41.34
C LYS A 386 -3.36 -17.92 39.86
N ILE A 387 -2.20 -18.40 39.39
CA ILE A 387 -1.98 -18.81 38.00
C ILE A 387 -2.99 -19.91 37.55
N SER A 388 -3.41 -20.80 38.46
CA SER A 388 -4.33 -21.89 38.14
C SER A 388 -5.81 -21.48 38.04
N GLU A 389 -6.15 -20.26 38.39
CA GLU A 389 -7.53 -19.76 38.38
C GLU A 389 -7.84 -19.16 37.02
N LYS A 390 -9.03 -19.49 36.46
CA LYS A 390 -9.54 -18.83 35.26
C LYS A 390 -9.85 -17.36 35.52
N ALA A 391 -9.49 -16.51 34.59
CA ALA A 391 -9.87 -15.11 34.63
C ALA A 391 -10.09 -14.52 33.26
N GLU A 392 -10.96 -13.54 33.18
CA GLU A 392 -11.28 -12.79 31.99
C GLU A 392 -11.42 -11.31 32.33
N VAL A 393 -10.87 -10.47 31.46
CA VAL A 393 -11.06 -9.03 31.50
C VAL A 393 -11.73 -8.54 30.22
N ASN A 394 -12.78 -7.74 30.38
CA ASN A 394 -13.46 -7.01 29.31
C ASN A 394 -13.40 -5.51 29.63
N PHE A 395 -12.98 -4.69 28.69
CA PHE A 395 -12.83 -3.27 28.92
C PHE A 395 -13.24 -2.41 27.74
N SER A 396 -13.67 -1.19 28.06
CA SER A 396 -13.91 -0.11 27.11
C SER A 396 -13.56 1.23 27.76
N ALA A 397 -12.74 2.03 27.07
CA ALA A 397 -12.29 3.32 27.60
C ALA A 397 -12.12 4.35 26.49
N ASP A 398 -12.31 5.61 26.84
CA ASP A 398 -12.07 6.77 26.01
C ASP A 398 -10.96 7.64 26.60
N PHE A 399 -10.12 8.17 25.73
CA PHE A 399 -9.01 9.02 26.11
C PHE A 399 -8.96 10.27 25.23
N ILE A 400 -8.93 11.45 25.84
CA ILE A 400 -8.62 12.72 25.19
C ILE A 400 -7.36 13.29 25.84
N LYS A 401 -6.30 13.42 25.04
CA LYS A 401 -5.00 13.88 25.52
C LYS A 401 -5.12 15.18 26.31
N ASP A 402 -4.45 15.23 27.45
CA ASP A 402 -4.40 16.38 28.39
C ASP A 402 -5.74 16.82 29.00
N LYS A 403 -6.81 16.00 28.82
CA LYS A 403 -8.13 16.30 29.40
C LYS A 403 -8.56 15.27 30.43
N TYR A 404 -8.89 14.05 29.96
CA TYR A 404 -9.38 13.00 30.83
C TYR A 404 -9.19 11.61 30.21
N PHE A 405 -9.27 10.63 31.10
CA PHE A 405 -9.41 9.22 30.76
C PHE A 405 -10.74 8.73 31.33
N LEU A 406 -11.60 8.15 30.50
CA LEU A 406 -12.91 7.64 30.89
C LEU A 406 -12.95 6.13 30.67
N ILE A 407 -13.03 5.36 31.74
CA ILE A 407 -13.36 3.95 31.71
C ILE A 407 -14.88 3.86 31.49
N ASN A 408 -15.33 3.55 30.28
CA ASN A 408 -16.76 3.35 30.01
C ASN A 408 -17.27 2.09 30.70
N SER A 409 -16.49 1.02 30.66
CA SER A 409 -16.76 -0.24 31.34
C SER A 409 -15.45 -1.01 31.53
N LEU A 410 -15.26 -1.59 32.69
CA LEU A 410 -14.25 -2.63 32.95
C LEU A 410 -14.93 -3.72 33.78
N ILE A 411 -14.85 -4.94 33.33
CA ILE A 411 -15.36 -6.12 34.01
C ILE A 411 -14.21 -7.13 34.09
N PHE A 412 -13.80 -7.44 35.29
CA PHE A 412 -12.83 -8.49 35.58
C PHE A 412 -13.50 -9.58 36.40
N ASN A 413 -13.41 -10.82 35.94
CA ASN A 413 -13.94 -11.98 36.61
C ASN A 413 -12.81 -12.97 36.86
N SER A 414 -12.73 -13.54 38.05
CA SER A 414 -11.79 -14.63 38.40
C SER A 414 -12.40 -15.51 39.48
N GLY A 415 -12.74 -16.74 39.14
CA GLY A 415 -13.48 -17.62 40.08
C GLY A 415 -14.75 -16.96 40.57
N SER A 416 -14.87 -16.78 41.89
CA SER A 416 -16.00 -16.06 42.52
C SER A 416 -15.75 -14.54 42.65
N SER A 417 -14.59 -14.05 42.29
CA SER A 417 -14.25 -12.62 42.34
C SER A 417 -14.75 -11.86 41.13
N GLU A 418 -15.33 -10.69 41.36
CA GLU A 418 -15.86 -9.80 40.31
C GLU A 418 -15.49 -8.35 40.61
N ILE A 419 -14.93 -7.64 39.63
CA ILE A 419 -14.64 -6.21 39.70
C ILE A 419 -15.31 -5.52 38.52
N ILE A 420 -16.19 -4.57 38.79
CA ILE A 420 -16.89 -3.80 37.76
C ILE A 420 -16.61 -2.32 37.98
N LEU A 421 -16.11 -1.64 36.96
CA LEU A 421 -16.04 -0.19 36.87
C LEU A 421 -16.97 0.26 35.74
N ASP A 422 -17.92 1.15 36.02
CA ASP A 422 -18.84 1.75 35.08
C ASP A 422 -18.74 3.26 35.10
N LYS A 423 -18.40 3.85 33.95
CA LYS A 423 -18.24 5.28 33.71
C LYS A 423 -17.34 5.98 34.77
N VAL A 424 -16.17 5.41 35.02
CA VAL A 424 -15.16 6.00 35.92
C VAL A 424 -14.29 6.98 35.14
N LYS A 425 -14.36 8.26 35.50
CA LYS A 425 -13.60 9.34 34.87
C LYS A 425 -12.40 9.70 35.72
N LEU A 426 -11.23 9.75 35.10
CA LEU A 426 -9.97 10.05 35.73
C LEU A 426 -9.34 11.31 35.10
N ASN A 427 -8.59 12.07 35.90
CA ASN A 427 -7.75 13.13 35.38
C ASN A 427 -6.44 12.60 34.80
N LYS A 428 -5.55 13.49 34.35
CA LYS A 428 -4.22 13.16 33.82
C LYS A 428 -3.29 12.45 34.82
N ASN A 429 -3.55 12.55 36.11
CA ASN A 429 -2.77 11.92 37.20
C ASN A 429 -3.43 10.61 37.66
N PHE A 430 -4.46 10.13 36.96
CA PHE A 430 -5.26 8.94 37.29
C PHE A 430 -6.06 9.08 38.62
N GLU A 431 -6.34 10.31 39.05
CA GLU A 431 -7.24 10.55 40.18
C GLU A 431 -8.69 10.54 39.71
N ILE A 432 -9.58 9.99 40.53
CA ILE A 432 -11.02 9.88 40.19
C ILE A 432 -11.66 11.27 40.23
N LEU A 433 -12.17 11.71 39.08
CA LEU A 433 -12.96 12.93 38.95
C LEU A 433 -14.46 12.66 39.10
N ASP A 434 -14.90 11.51 38.59
CA ASP A 434 -16.31 11.14 38.59
C ASP A 434 -16.46 9.63 38.38
N LEU A 435 -17.58 9.06 38.82
CA LEU A 435 -17.91 7.66 38.63
C LEU A 435 -19.42 7.46 38.61
N ASN A 436 -19.92 6.44 37.90
CA ASN A 436 -21.29 5.98 37.99
C ASN A 436 -21.40 4.85 39.01
N LYS A 437 -20.64 3.77 38.80
CA LYS A 437 -20.69 2.57 39.65
C LYS A 437 -19.33 1.90 39.74
N VAL A 438 -18.97 1.48 40.96
CA VAL A 438 -17.86 0.54 41.23
C VAL A 438 -18.37 -0.60 42.08
N LYS A 439 -18.23 -1.82 41.61
CA LYS A 439 -18.54 -3.04 42.37
C LYS A 439 -17.24 -3.81 42.57
N LEU A 440 -16.94 -4.14 43.80
CA LEU A 440 -15.77 -4.89 44.20
C LEU A 440 -16.24 -6.13 45.01
N LYS A 441 -16.11 -7.28 44.47
CA LYS A 441 -16.32 -8.55 45.18
C LYS A 441 -15.09 -9.40 45.00
N THR A 442 -14.23 -9.51 46.02
CA THR A 442 -12.97 -10.24 45.93
C THR A 442 -12.85 -11.26 47.03
N TYR A 443 -12.13 -12.32 46.70
CA TYR A 443 -11.83 -13.44 47.62
C TYR A 443 -10.34 -13.54 47.84
N SER A 444 -9.93 -13.74 49.06
CA SER A 444 -8.54 -14.01 49.46
C SER A 444 -8.52 -15.26 50.34
N ASN A 445 -7.68 -16.25 50.01
CA ASN A 445 -7.59 -17.53 50.70
C ASN A 445 -8.94 -18.26 50.91
N GLY A 446 -9.84 -18.19 49.91
CA GLY A 446 -11.14 -18.85 49.93
C GLY A 446 -12.24 -18.11 50.70
N ALA A 447 -11.93 -17.03 51.37
CA ALA A 447 -12.89 -16.20 52.07
C ALA A 447 -13.10 -14.85 51.31
N ILE A 448 -14.30 -14.32 51.42
CA ILE A 448 -14.59 -13.00 50.89
C ILE A 448 -13.84 -11.94 51.69
N ASN A 449 -13.02 -11.10 51.06
CA ASN A 449 -12.28 -10.04 51.73
C ASN A 449 -12.76 -8.65 51.34
N ASN A 450 -13.44 -8.48 50.20
CA ASN A 450 -14.13 -7.24 49.84
C ASN A 450 -15.48 -7.56 49.25
N ASP A 451 -16.51 -6.85 49.69
CA ASP A 451 -17.84 -6.85 49.07
C ASP A 451 -18.41 -5.42 49.22
N LEU A 452 -18.07 -4.61 48.21
CA LEU A 452 -18.41 -3.18 48.21
C LEU A 452 -19.11 -2.79 46.93
N LEU A 453 -20.09 -1.91 47.07
CA LEU A 453 -20.79 -1.26 45.98
C LEU A 453 -20.75 0.25 46.19
N ILE A 454 -20.13 0.96 45.27
CA ILE A 454 -20.05 2.41 45.25
C ILE A 454 -20.90 2.90 44.08
N ILE A 455 -21.89 3.73 44.35
CA ILE A 455 -22.77 4.33 43.33
C ILE A 455 -22.77 5.84 43.57
N LYS A 456 -22.63 6.62 42.51
CA LYS A 456 -22.84 8.05 42.53
C LYS A 456 -24.16 8.39 41.86
N SER A 457 -25.05 9.05 42.63
CA SER A 457 -26.19 9.80 42.14
C SER A 457 -25.93 11.29 42.46
N ASP A 458 -26.74 11.92 43.25
CA ASP A 458 -26.46 13.26 43.78
C ASP A 458 -25.35 13.23 44.85
N ILE A 459 -25.26 12.12 45.57
CA ILE A 459 -24.23 11.82 46.57
C ILE A 459 -23.56 10.48 46.26
N ILE A 460 -22.33 10.30 46.74
CA ILE A 460 -21.65 9.02 46.67
C ILE A 460 -22.17 8.14 47.81
N LYS A 461 -22.81 7.03 47.47
CA LYS A 461 -23.24 5.99 48.41
C LYS A 461 -22.25 4.82 48.35
N ILE A 462 -21.72 4.44 49.49
CA ILE A 462 -20.90 3.24 49.66
C ILE A 462 -21.71 2.29 50.51
N SER A 463 -21.96 1.11 50.01
CA SER A 463 -22.63 -0.01 50.70
C SER A 463 -21.81 -1.29 50.52
N GLY A 464 -21.93 -2.21 51.47
CA GLY A 464 -21.19 -3.47 51.40
C GLY A 464 -21.15 -4.15 52.74
N ASN A 465 -20.72 -5.41 52.74
CA ASN A 465 -20.68 -6.23 53.95
C ASN A 465 -19.27 -6.31 54.56
N ILE A 466 -18.25 -6.26 53.69
CA ILE A 466 -16.86 -6.50 54.09
C ILE A 466 -15.95 -5.57 53.29
N PHE A 467 -14.96 -4.96 53.95
CA PHE A 467 -13.86 -4.24 53.34
C PHE A 467 -12.54 -4.59 54.06
N ASP A 468 -11.57 -5.07 53.33
CA ASP A 468 -10.22 -5.31 53.84
C ASP A 468 -9.45 -3.99 53.89
N ALA A 469 -9.40 -3.41 55.09
CA ALA A 469 -8.75 -2.11 55.33
C ALA A 469 -7.22 -2.24 55.56
N GLU A 470 -6.67 -3.46 55.61
CA GLU A 470 -5.25 -3.67 55.91
C GLU A 470 -4.33 -2.92 54.93
N PRO A 471 -4.52 -2.94 53.60
CA PRO A 471 -3.66 -2.18 52.71
C PRO A 471 -3.73 -0.67 52.90
N LEU A 472 -4.91 -0.18 53.25
CA LEU A 472 -5.13 1.26 53.54
C LEU A 472 -4.42 1.66 54.83
N LEU A 473 -4.58 0.89 55.89
CA LEU A 473 -3.90 1.11 57.16
C LEU A 473 -2.38 1.08 57.01
N LYS A 474 -1.84 0.06 56.31
CA LYS A 474 -0.41 0.00 56.00
C LYS A 474 0.09 1.24 55.27
N SER A 475 -0.67 1.79 54.32
CA SER A 475 -0.29 2.99 53.60
C SER A 475 -0.33 4.27 54.48
N LEU A 476 -1.20 4.31 55.49
CA LEU A 476 -1.28 5.40 56.42
C LEU A 476 -0.17 5.41 57.45
N PHE A 477 0.27 4.24 57.86
CA PHE A 477 1.34 4.06 58.88
C PHE A 477 2.75 3.96 58.30
N SER A 478 2.88 3.62 56.98
CA SER A 478 4.15 3.76 56.28
C SER A 478 4.36 5.23 55.98
N ASN A 479 5.44 5.83 56.46
CA ASN A 479 5.85 7.21 56.14
C ASN A 479 6.18 7.46 54.65
N GLU A 480 5.62 6.69 53.75
CA GLU A 480 5.58 7.01 52.34
C GLU A 480 4.57 8.13 52.15
N GLU A 481 5.08 9.30 51.78
CA GLU A 481 4.33 10.55 51.55
C GLU A 481 2.96 10.30 50.93
N SER A 482 1.93 10.48 51.74
CA SER A 482 0.52 10.43 51.36
C SER A 482 0.16 11.63 50.46
N LYS A 483 0.54 11.60 49.22
CA LYS A 483 0.06 12.55 48.18
C LYS A 483 -1.37 12.30 47.71
N THR A 484 -2.10 11.36 48.34
CA THR A 484 -3.39 10.91 47.83
C THR A 484 -4.61 11.28 48.67
N PHE A 485 -4.47 11.86 49.84
CA PHE A 485 -5.63 12.16 50.72
C PHE A 485 -5.71 13.60 51.20
N SER A 486 -5.18 14.56 50.47
CA SER A 486 -5.47 15.95 50.80
C SER A 486 -5.92 16.73 49.56
N LYS A 487 -7.23 16.76 49.32
CA LYS A 487 -7.95 18.00 49.07
C LYS A 487 -9.43 17.71 48.91
N LYS A 488 -10.16 18.46 49.74
CA LYS A 488 -11.62 18.59 49.82
C LYS A 488 -12.30 18.67 48.46
#